data_d30576195aeecff65f8b410b45ee7437
#
_entry.id   d30576195aeecff65f8b410b45ee7437
#
_cell.length_a   1.000
_cell.length_b   1.000
_cell.length_c   1.000
_cell.angle_alpha   90.00
_cell.angle_beta   90.00
_cell.angle_gamma   90.00
#
_symmetry.space_group_name_H-M   'P 1'
#
loop_
_entity.id
_entity.type
_entity.pdbx_description
1 polymer ?
#
loop_
_entity_poly.entity_id
_entity_poly.type
_entity_poly.pdbx_seq_one_letter_code
_entity_poly.pdbx_strand_id
1 'polypeptide(L)'
;MSAPAGRVYDLGYRRYDGPRGGRRAAVRALWLASLRRSLGLRRSWKQKVLPWLLLAVAAAPAAVFVGVGYVIRNTPAADFEFITYRDYVGVSTALLLFVAVTAPDLICPERRQRVLALIFSRPLTGSDYVVAKAGAVFAVVFAFGFFPQALLFVGQMLVSDAALDYLRDNAEVLWQVPLAVAVLAAYLALLGTAVASLASRRMVAAASFLGLILVSSSVSGVLVGPSRQGSAALVSVIDIPLFVRDLVFLGHIGVDTPLGGVEGGGVLAVACYLAVTGACVALLLARYRWAEQ
;
A
#
# COMPACT_ATOMS: atom_id res chain seq x y z
N MET A 1 -28.61 -5.32 56.18
CA MET A 1 -28.87 -5.04 54.75
C MET A 1 -28.26 -6.18 53.92
N SER A 2 -29.08 -7.13 53.49
CA SER A 2 -28.65 -8.26 52.65
C SER A 2 -28.40 -7.75 51.23
N ALA A 3 -27.22 -8.04 50.67
CA ALA A 3 -26.89 -7.74 49.26
C ALA A 3 -27.91 -8.42 48.32
N PRO A 4 -28.36 -7.75 47.26
CA PRO A 4 -29.29 -8.37 46.31
C PRO A 4 -28.60 -9.56 45.66
N ALA A 5 -29.20 -10.73 45.79
CA ALA A 5 -28.75 -11.94 45.12
C ALA A 5 -28.80 -11.72 43.59
N GLY A 6 -27.62 -11.78 42.94
CA GLY A 6 -27.53 -11.67 41.50
C GLY A 6 -28.36 -12.77 40.83
N ARG A 7 -29.37 -12.40 40.03
CA ARG A 7 -30.14 -13.35 39.23
C ARG A 7 -29.28 -13.77 38.03
N VAL A 8 -28.89 -15.03 38.01
CA VAL A 8 -28.34 -15.64 36.82
C VAL A 8 -29.49 -15.92 35.83
N TYR A 9 -29.55 -15.15 34.78
CA TYR A 9 -30.51 -15.44 33.69
C TYR A 9 -29.90 -16.51 32.77
N ASP A 10 -30.55 -17.64 32.62
CA ASP A 10 -30.24 -18.61 31.57
C ASP A 10 -30.63 -17.97 30.22
N LEU A 11 -29.63 -17.51 29.49
CA LEU A 11 -29.78 -16.87 28.16
C LEU A 11 -30.12 -17.89 27.07
N GLY A 12 -30.55 -19.12 27.40
CA GLY A 12 -30.97 -20.13 26.44
C GLY A 12 -30.02 -20.25 25.24
N TYR A 13 -28.84 -20.85 25.45
CA TYR A 13 -27.86 -21.03 24.38
C TYR A 13 -28.46 -21.84 23.26
N ARG A 14 -28.85 -21.17 22.16
CA ARG A 14 -29.30 -21.83 20.93
C ARG A 14 -28.10 -22.36 20.17
N ARG A 15 -28.07 -23.68 19.97
CA ARG A 15 -27.05 -24.30 19.13
C ARG A 15 -27.16 -23.72 17.71
N TYR A 16 -26.03 -23.34 17.14
CA TYR A 16 -25.97 -22.85 15.76
C TYR A 16 -26.06 -24.04 14.80
N ASP A 17 -27.14 -24.15 14.05
CA ASP A 17 -27.42 -25.21 13.06
C ASP A 17 -27.10 -24.79 11.61
N GLY A 18 -26.51 -23.60 11.41
CA GLY A 18 -26.13 -23.11 10.10
C GLY A 18 -24.83 -23.74 9.54
N PRO A 19 -24.56 -23.55 8.23
CA PRO A 19 -23.38 -24.06 7.58
C PRO A 19 -22.11 -23.49 8.24
N ARG A 20 -21.24 -24.37 8.74
CA ARG A 20 -19.96 -23.98 9.33
C ARG A 20 -18.93 -23.76 8.23
N GLY A 21 -18.52 -22.50 8.03
CA GLY A 21 -17.44 -22.15 7.12
C GLY A 21 -16.11 -22.71 7.65
N GLY A 22 -15.36 -23.43 6.80
CA GLY A 22 -14.03 -23.91 7.15
C GLY A 22 -12.97 -22.81 7.21
N ARG A 23 -11.68 -23.19 7.29
CA ARG A 23 -10.52 -22.28 7.35
C ARG A 23 -10.56 -21.16 6.30
N ARG A 24 -10.88 -21.48 5.03
CA ARG A 24 -10.98 -20.47 3.95
C ARG A 24 -12.02 -19.39 4.22
N ALA A 25 -13.17 -19.75 4.78
CA ALA A 25 -14.21 -18.79 5.14
C ALA A 25 -13.75 -17.88 6.29
N ALA A 26 -13.02 -18.40 7.27
CA ALA A 26 -12.45 -17.64 8.36
C ALA A 26 -11.40 -16.62 7.87
N VAL A 27 -10.47 -17.02 6.97
CA VAL A 27 -9.48 -16.14 6.35
C VAL A 27 -10.16 -15.03 5.55
N ARG A 28 -11.14 -15.38 4.71
CA ARG A 28 -11.91 -14.41 3.92
C ARG A 28 -12.67 -13.42 4.81
N ALA A 29 -13.28 -13.90 5.89
CA ALA A 29 -13.98 -13.05 6.85
C ALA A 29 -13.02 -12.07 7.54
N LEU A 30 -11.84 -12.53 7.95
CA LEU A 30 -10.79 -11.69 8.54
C LEU A 30 -10.29 -10.64 7.55
N TRP A 31 -10.04 -11.02 6.30
CA TRP A 31 -9.62 -10.13 5.23
C TRP A 31 -10.66 -9.05 4.94
N LEU A 32 -11.94 -9.43 4.74
CA LEU A 32 -13.05 -8.49 4.52
C LEU A 32 -13.28 -7.55 5.72
N ALA A 33 -13.17 -8.07 6.95
CA ALA A 33 -13.27 -7.25 8.14
C ALA A 33 -12.13 -6.21 8.21
N SER A 34 -10.92 -6.60 7.82
CA SER A 34 -9.75 -5.74 7.75
C SER A 34 -9.90 -4.67 6.66
N LEU A 35 -10.37 -5.04 5.47
CA LEU A 35 -10.70 -4.11 4.38
C LEU A 35 -11.74 -3.06 4.81
N ARG A 36 -12.85 -3.49 5.39
CA ARG A 36 -13.91 -2.58 5.87
C ARG A 36 -13.38 -1.62 6.94
N ARG A 37 -12.45 -2.08 7.76
CA ARG A 37 -11.83 -1.27 8.81
C ARG A 37 -10.88 -0.23 8.22
N SER A 38 -10.04 -0.58 7.25
CA SER A 38 -9.10 0.34 6.60
C SER A 38 -9.79 1.43 5.79
N LEU A 39 -10.93 1.10 5.16
CA LEU A 39 -11.78 2.07 4.47
C LEU A 39 -12.64 2.93 5.41
N GLY A 40 -12.51 2.73 6.74
CA GLY A 40 -13.30 3.47 7.73
C GLY A 40 -14.78 3.12 7.76
N LEU A 41 -15.20 2.05 7.06
CA LEU A 41 -16.59 1.60 7.07
C LEU A 41 -16.97 1.13 8.48
N ARG A 42 -18.12 1.56 9.00
CA ARG A 42 -18.60 1.34 10.38
C ARG A 42 -17.87 2.13 11.48
N ARG A 43 -17.15 3.19 11.12
CA ARG A 43 -16.54 4.13 12.08
C ARG A 43 -17.28 5.46 12.10
N SER A 44 -16.96 6.30 13.11
CA SER A 44 -17.47 7.68 13.18
C SER A 44 -17.05 8.47 11.94
N TRP A 45 -17.84 9.45 11.55
CA TRP A 45 -17.61 10.26 10.34
C TRP A 45 -16.22 10.91 10.31
N LYS A 46 -15.74 11.37 11.47
CA LYS A 46 -14.39 11.97 11.61
C LYS A 46 -13.24 11.03 11.19
N GLN A 47 -13.39 9.72 11.40
CA GLN A 47 -12.38 8.73 11.03
C GLN A 47 -12.44 8.30 9.56
N LYS A 48 -13.53 8.60 8.86
CA LYS A 48 -13.68 8.39 7.41
C LYS A 48 -13.02 9.51 6.62
N VAL A 49 -13.02 10.74 7.13
CA VAL A 49 -12.53 11.92 6.41
C VAL A 49 -11.07 11.78 5.98
N LEU A 50 -10.20 11.30 6.86
CA LEU A 50 -8.76 11.25 6.57
C LEU A 50 -8.38 10.38 5.35
N PRO A 51 -8.84 9.11 5.22
CA PRO A 51 -8.54 8.31 4.03
C PRO A 51 -9.07 8.93 2.73
N TRP A 52 -10.28 9.46 2.76
CA TRP A 52 -10.90 10.08 1.58
C TRP A 52 -10.27 11.42 1.22
N LEU A 53 -9.87 12.22 2.21
CA LEU A 53 -9.12 13.45 2.00
C LEU A 53 -7.76 13.16 1.34
N LEU A 54 -7.03 12.17 1.86
CA LEU A 54 -5.75 11.77 1.28
C LEU A 54 -5.91 11.26 -0.16
N LEU A 55 -6.99 10.52 -0.45
CA LEU A 55 -7.31 10.08 -1.81
C LEU A 55 -7.61 11.26 -2.73
N ALA A 56 -8.37 12.25 -2.25
CA ALA A 56 -8.66 13.46 -3.01
C ALA A 56 -7.38 14.27 -3.30
N VAL A 57 -6.50 14.40 -2.31
CA VAL A 57 -5.19 15.05 -2.48
C VAL A 57 -4.30 14.28 -3.48
N ALA A 58 -4.31 12.93 -3.44
CA ALA A 58 -3.56 12.13 -4.39
C ALA A 58 -4.12 12.21 -5.82
N ALA A 59 -5.44 12.36 -5.97
CA ALA A 59 -6.11 12.46 -7.26
C ALA A 59 -6.11 13.90 -7.84
N ALA A 60 -5.88 14.91 -7.01
CA ALA A 60 -5.92 16.31 -7.44
C ALA A 60 -4.96 16.61 -8.61
N PRO A 61 -3.70 16.15 -8.63
CA PRO A 61 -2.81 16.37 -9.77
C PRO A 61 -3.36 15.75 -11.06
N ALA A 62 -3.94 14.54 -11.01
CA ALA A 62 -4.55 13.93 -12.19
C ALA A 62 -5.67 14.79 -12.77
N ALA A 63 -6.56 15.29 -11.91
CA ALA A 63 -7.64 16.19 -12.33
C ALA A 63 -7.10 17.49 -12.94
N VAL A 64 -6.03 18.06 -12.37
CA VAL A 64 -5.38 19.25 -12.91
C VAL A 64 -4.78 18.97 -14.28
N PHE A 65 -4.04 17.87 -14.46
CA PHE A 65 -3.43 17.52 -15.75
C PHE A 65 -4.48 17.26 -16.83
N VAL A 66 -5.59 16.59 -16.50
CA VAL A 66 -6.72 16.42 -17.43
C VAL A 66 -7.35 17.77 -17.78
N GLY A 67 -7.54 18.65 -16.80
CA GLY A 67 -8.08 19.99 -17.02
C GLY A 67 -7.18 20.85 -17.91
N VAL A 68 -5.86 20.83 -17.66
CA VAL A 68 -4.87 21.54 -18.51
C VAL A 68 -4.89 20.97 -19.92
N GLY A 69 -4.85 19.64 -20.09
CA GLY A 69 -4.94 19.00 -21.39
C GLY A 69 -6.19 19.43 -22.17
N TYR A 70 -7.34 19.52 -21.50
CA TYR A 70 -8.57 20.03 -22.12
C TYR A 70 -8.47 21.48 -22.60
N VAL A 71 -7.85 22.35 -21.81
CA VAL A 71 -7.71 23.79 -22.18
C VAL A 71 -6.76 23.99 -23.36
N ILE A 72 -5.66 23.22 -23.41
CA ILE A 72 -4.61 23.40 -24.43
C ILE A 72 -4.83 22.57 -25.69
N ARG A 73 -5.81 21.65 -25.75
CA ARG A 73 -6.04 20.72 -26.86
C ARG A 73 -6.09 21.37 -28.26
N ASN A 74 -6.52 22.64 -28.32
CA ASN A 74 -6.63 23.41 -29.57
C ASN A 74 -5.48 24.42 -29.74
N THR A 75 -4.40 24.30 -29.00
CA THR A 75 -3.24 25.19 -29.06
C THR A 75 -2.00 24.42 -29.54
N PRO A 76 -0.95 25.09 -30.05
CA PRO A 76 0.32 24.44 -30.39
C PRO A 76 1.00 23.72 -29.20
N ALA A 77 0.53 23.94 -27.99
CA ALA A 77 1.00 23.30 -26.77
C ALA A 77 0.35 21.92 -26.52
N ALA A 78 -0.56 21.48 -27.38
CA ALA A 78 -1.23 20.18 -27.25
C ALA A 78 -0.24 19.00 -27.34
N ASP A 79 0.86 19.15 -28.09
CA ASP A 79 1.89 18.11 -28.27
C ASP A 79 2.85 18.01 -27.08
N PHE A 80 2.72 18.89 -26.07
CA PHE A 80 3.53 18.81 -24.85
C PHE A 80 2.96 17.78 -23.88
N GLU A 81 3.70 16.68 -23.68
CA GLU A 81 3.44 15.73 -22.59
C GLU A 81 3.88 16.33 -21.26
N PHE A 82 2.94 16.90 -20.49
CA PHE A 82 3.23 17.52 -19.18
C PHE A 82 3.61 16.51 -18.11
N ILE A 83 3.20 15.27 -18.25
CA ILE A 83 3.50 14.19 -17.31
C ILE A 83 3.39 12.83 -18.00
N THR A 84 4.40 12.03 -17.80
CA THR A 84 4.41 10.64 -18.25
C THR A 84 3.71 9.75 -17.21
N TYR A 85 3.02 8.71 -17.64
CA TYR A 85 2.42 7.73 -16.72
C TYR A 85 3.43 7.14 -15.74
N ARG A 86 4.66 6.89 -16.19
CA ARG A 86 5.77 6.44 -15.35
C ARG A 86 6.01 7.38 -14.16
N ASP A 87 6.10 8.67 -14.41
CA ASP A 87 6.44 9.66 -13.37
C ASP A 87 5.27 9.87 -12.40
N TYR A 88 4.06 9.72 -12.90
CA TYR A 88 2.86 9.80 -12.07
C TYR A 88 2.65 8.54 -11.21
N VAL A 89 3.07 7.35 -11.66
CA VAL A 89 3.13 6.14 -10.82
C VAL A 89 4.33 6.27 -9.87
N GLY A 90 4.16 7.04 -8.82
CA GLY A 90 5.21 7.33 -7.87
C GLY A 90 4.73 7.22 -6.43
N VAL A 91 5.67 7.46 -5.53
CA VAL A 91 5.39 7.50 -4.10
C VAL A 91 5.08 8.94 -3.70
N SER A 92 3.79 9.29 -3.69
CA SER A 92 3.36 10.58 -3.19
C SER A 92 3.38 10.63 -1.66
N THR A 93 3.57 11.82 -1.10
CA THR A 93 3.45 12.04 0.35
C THR A 93 2.08 11.58 0.88
N ALA A 94 1.01 11.73 0.09
CA ALA A 94 -0.32 11.27 0.44
C ALA A 94 -0.38 9.73 0.56
N LEU A 95 0.27 8.99 -0.35
CA LEU A 95 0.37 7.53 -0.31
C LEU A 95 1.15 7.07 0.94
N LEU A 96 2.27 7.70 1.25
CA LEU A 96 3.06 7.38 2.44
C LEU A 96 2.28 7.62 3.73
N LEU A 97 1.62 8.77 3.84
CA LEU A 97 0.76 9.07 4.99
C LEU A 97 -0.41 8.09 5.09
N PHE A 98 -0.98 7.71 3.96
CA PHE A 98 -2.05 6.72 3.92
C PHE A 98 -1.59 5.36 4.46
N VAL A 99 -0.44 4.86 4.03
CA VAL A 99 0.16 3.61 4.55
C VAL A 99 0.51 3.73 6.03
N ALA A 100 1.13 4.86 6.43
CA ALA A 100 1.51 5.14 7.82
C ALA A 100 0.33 5.14 8.79
N VAL A 101 -0.87 5.48 8.31
CA VAL A 101 -2.10 5.44 9.12
C VAL A 101 -2.78 4.07 9.03
N THR A 102 -2.89 3.51 7.82
CA THR A 102 -3.70 2.31 7.56
C THR A 102 -3.09 1.04 8.14
N ALA A 103 -1.78 0.80 7.95
CA ALA A 103 -1.14 -0.42 8.42
C ALA A 103 -1.14 -0.53 9.96
N PRO A 104 -0.76 0.51 10.74
CA PRO A 104 -0.86 0.46 12.20
C PRO A 104 -2.29 0.36 12.71
N ASP A 105 -3.26 0.94 12.01
CA ASP A 105 -4.66 0.89 12.42
C ASP A 105 -5.25 -0.52 12.36
N LEU A 106 -4.75 -1.36 11.47
CA LEU A 106 -5.17 -2.75 11.34
C LEU A 106 -4.50 -3.69 12.35
N ILE A 107 -3.26 -3.41 12.77
CA ILE A 107 -2.45 -4.35 13.57
C ILE A 107 -2.35 -3.93 15.04
N CYS A 108 -1.99 -2.68 15.32
CA CYS A 108 -1.69 -2.23 16.69
C CYS A 108 -2.85 -2.38 17.69
N PRO A 109 -4.14 -2.13 17.34
CA PRO A 109 -5.24 -2.28 18.30
C PRO A 109 -5.47 -3.72 18.72
N GLU A 110 -5.32 -4.69 17.80
CA GLU A 110 -5.53 -6.11 18.11
C GLU A 110 -4.48 -6.62 19.10
N ARG A 111 -3.24 -6.13 18.96
CA ARG A 111 -2.17 -6.40 19.92
C ARG A 111 -2.41 -5.73 21.26
N ARG A 112 -2.78 -4.44 21.26
CA ARG A 112 -3.03 -3.69 22.50
C ARG A 112 -4.20 -4.26 23.30
N GLN A 113 -5.25 -4.70 22.62
CA GLN A 113 -6.46 -5.25 23.24
C GLN A 113 -6.33 -6.74 23.55
N ARG A 114 -5.19 -7.38 23.22
CA ARG A 114 -4.91 -8.81 23.42
C ARG A 114 -5.97 -9.74 22.80
N VAL A 115 -6.60 -9.31 21.71
CA VAL A 115 -7.66 -10.11 21.03
C VAL A 115 -7.10 -11.21 20.12
N LEU A 116 -5.80 -11.32 19.98
CA LEU A 116 -5.16 -12.36 19.15
C LEU A 116 -5.56 -13.79 19.59
N ALA A 117 -5.65 -14.03 20.89
CA ALA A 117 -6.11 -15.33 21.43
C ALA A 117 -7.52 -15.68 20.95
N LEU A 118 -8.43 -14.69 20.84
CA LEU A 118 -9.79 -14.90 20.31
C LEU A 118 -9.79 -15.13 18.80
N ILE A 119 -8.83 -14.56 18.07
CA ILE A 119 -8.70 -14.79 16.63
C ILE A 119 -8.18 -16.19 16.37
N PHE A 120 -7.19 -16.65 17.15
CA PHE A 120 -6.60 -17.99 17.03
C PHE A 120 -7.43 -19.12 17.68
N SER A 121 -8.49 -18.79 18.44
CA SER A 121 -9.49 -19.83 18.85
C SER A 121 -10.33 -20.37 17.67
N ARG A 122 -10.26 -19.71 16.51
CA ARG A 122 -10.80 -20.19 15.24
C ARG A 122 -9.76 -21.02 14.49
N PRO A 123 -10.12 -21.82 13.47
CA PRO A 123 -9.15 -22.62 12.69
C PRO A 123 -8.32 -21.69 11.76
N LEU A 124 -7.56 -20.79 12.34
CA LEU A 124 -6.66 -19.84 11.68
C LEU A 124 -5.25 -20.05 12.20
N THR A 125 -4.29 -20.08 11.28
CA THR A 125 -2.85 -20.08 11.60
C THR A 125 -2.29 -18.67 11.59
N GLY A 126 -1.11 -18.45 12.18
CA GLY A 126 -0.41 -17.14 12.13
C GLY A 126 -0.11 -16.72 10.69
N SER A 127 0.18 -17.67 9.80
CA SER A 127 0.34 -17.39 8.37
C SER A 127 -0.96 -16.89 7.73
N ASP A 128 -2.12 -17.49 8.07
CA ASP A 128 -3.42 -17.01 7.58
C ASP A 128 -3.71 -15.59 8.04
N TYR A 129 -3.36 -15.29 9.28
CA TYR A 129 -3.50 -13.94 9.84
C TYR A 129 -2.64 -12.94 9.08
N VAL A 130 -1.36 -13.25 8.85
CA VAL A 130 -0.44 -12.38 8.10
C VAL A 130 -0.94 -12.14 6.68
N VAL A 131 -1.32 -13.21 5.96
CA VAL A 131 -1.85 -13.10 4.58
C VAL A 131 -3.12 -12.26 4.54
N ALA A 132 -4.06 -12.48 5.47
CA ALA A 132 -5.30 -11.72 5.51
C ALA A 132 -5.05 -10.22 5.80
N LYS A 133 -4.14 -9.90 6.73
CA LYS A 133 -3.83 -8.52 7.11
C LYS A 133 -3.01 -7.79 6.05
N ALA A 134 -1.89 -8.37 5.64
CA ALA A 134 -1.04 -7.79 4.60
C ALA A 134 -1.80 -7.67 3.26
N GLY A 135 -2.59 -8.68 2.90
CA GLY A 135 -3.44 -8.65 1.71
C GLY A 135 -4.55 -7.59 1.78
N ALA A 136 -5.09 -7.29 2.97
CA ALA A 136 -6.05 -6.21 3.12
C ALA A 136 -5.37 -4.82 2.98
N VAL A 137 -4.18 -4.63 3.56
CA VAL A 137 -3.40 -3.40 3.39
C VAL A 137 -3.00 -3.24 1.92
N PHE A 138 -2.49 -4.30 1.29
CA PHE A 138 -2.16 -4.30 -0.14
C PHE A 138 -3.35 -3.85 -1.00
N ALA A 139 -4.52 -4.47 -0.83
CA ALA A 139 -5.69 -4.15 -1.64
C ALA A 139 -6.12 -2.68 -1.52
N VAL A 140 -6.03 -2.11 -0.32
CA VAL A 140 -6.42 -0.71 -0.10
C VAL A 140 -5.35 0.26 -0.61
N VAL A 141 -4.06 -0.05 -0.41
CA VAL A 141 -2.94 0.75 -0.93
C VAL A 141 -2.91 0.69 -2.46
N PHE A 142 -3.16 -0.49 -3.04
CA PHE A 142 -3.31 -0.66 -4.49
C PHE A 142 -4.46 0.19 -5.03
N ALA A 143 -5.65 0.11 -4.44
CA ALA A 143 -6.79 0.91 -4.87
C ALA A 143 -6.53 2.42 -4.76
N PHE A 144 -5.84 2.84 -3.69
CA PHE A 144 -5.43 4.23 -3.47
C PHE A 144 -4.46 4.72 -4.54
N GLY A 145 -3.45 3.92 -4.88
CA GLY A 145 -2.46 4.26 -5.92
C GLY A 145 -3.01 4.14 -7.34
N PHE A 146 -3.90 3.18 -7.58
CA PHE A 146 -4.47 2.93 -8.90
C PHE A 146 -5.55 3.95 -9.29
N PHE A 147 -6.37 4.41 -8.35
CA PHE A 147 -7.47 5.33 -8.64
C PHE A 147 -7.04 6.63 -9.35
N PRO A 148 -6.01 7.37 -8.90
CA PRO A 148 -5.54 8.56 -9.59
C PRO A 148 -5.02 8.27 -11.01
N GLN A 149 -4.38 7.12 -11.22
CA GLN A 149 -3.88 6.68 -12.52
C GLN A 149 -5.03 6.39 -13.50
N ALA A 150 -6.05 5.67 -13.02
CA ALA A 150 -7.24 5.39 -13.80
C ALA A 150 -7.98 6.70 -14.17
N LEU A 151 -8.04 7.66 -13.22
CA LEU A 151 -8.61 8.98 -13.48
C LEU A 151 -7.83 9.74 -14.56
N LEU A 152 -6.49 9.71 -14.50
CA LEU A 152 -5.64 10.33 -15.49
C LEU A 152 -5.85 9.69 -16.87
N PHE A 153 -5.80 8.36 -16.96
CA PHE A 153 -5.97 7.62 -18.21
C PHE A 153 -7.34 7.88 -18.86
N VAL A 154 -8.41 7.72 -18.09
CA VAL A 154 -9.77 7.98 -18.58
C VAL A 154 -9.96 9.46 -18.95
N GLY A 155 -9.40 10.35 -18.15
CA GLY A 155 -9.44 11.80 -18.43
C GLY A 155 -8.76 12.15 -19.74
N GLN A 156 -7.53 11.67 -19.98
CA GLN A 156 -6.79 11.89 -21.21
C GLN A 156 -7.52 11.26 -22.42
N MET A 157 -8.06 10.07 -22.26
CA MET A 157 -8.87 9.42 -23.31
C MET A 157 -10.11 10.26 -23.69
N LEU A 158 -10.77 10.91 -22.73
CA LEU A 158 -11.94 11.77 -23.00
C LEU A 158 -11.57 13.12 -23.59
N VAL A 159 -10.36 13.61 -23.38
CA VAL A 159 -9.84 14.87 -23.93
C VAL A 159 -9.32 14.68 -25.33
N SER A 160 -8.87 13.49 -25.72
CA SER A 160 -8.40 13.16 -27.07
C SER A 160 -9.54 13.22 -28.09
N ASP A 161 -9.22 13.62 -29.32
CA ASP A 161 -10.21 13.73 -30.43
C ASP A 161 -10.78 12.38 -30.84
N ALA A 162 -10.01 11.29 -30.65
CA ALA A 162 -10.38 9.91 -30.97
C ALA A 162 -10.04 8.96 -29.81
N ALA A 163 -11.00 8.74 -28.91
CA ALA A 163 -10.82 7.92 -27.70
C ALA A 163 -10.33 6.48 -27.99
N LEU A 164 -10.78 5.89 -29.10
CA LEU A 164 -10.37 4.53 -29.50
C LEU A 164 -8.93 4.47 -30.02
N ASP A 165 -8.49 5.49 -30.74
CA ASP A 165 -7.11 5.58 -31.22
C ASP A 165 -6.17 5.83 -30.06
N TYR A 166 -6.53 6.73 -29.12
CA TYR A 166 -5.80 6.93 -27.87
C TYR A 166 -5.62 5.61 -27.08
N LEU A 167 -6.69 4.81 -26.98
CA LEU A 167 -6.65 3.52 -26.30
C LEU A 167 -5.71 2.52 -27.00
N ARG A 168 -5.67 2.53 -28.33
CA ARG A 168 -4.78 1.65 -29.12
C ARG A 168 -3.33 2.06 -29.00
N ASP A 169 -3.06 3.36 -29.09
CA ASP A 169 -1.71 3.92 -29.00
C ASP A 169 -1.11 3.76 -27.59
N ASN A 170 -1.96 3.78 -26.57
CA ASN A 170 -1.57 3.62 -25.16
C ASN A 170 -1.96 2.24 -24.58
N ALA A 171 -2.11 1.20 -25.40
CA ALA A 171 -2.52 -0.13 -24.93
C ALA A 171 -1.54 -0.72 -23.90
N GLU A 172 -0.26 -0.40 -23.98
CA GLU A 172 0.76 -0.85 -23.04
C GLU A 172 0.54 -0.30 -21.62
N VAL A 173 0.03 0.91 -21.51
CA VAL A 173 -0.26 1.58 -20.23
C VAL A 173 -1.29 0.78 -19.40
N LEU A 174 -2.23 0.08 -20.08
CA LEU A 174 -3.28 -0.70 -19.41
C LEU A 174 -2.74 -1.83 -18.53
N TRP A 175 -1.61 -2.41 -18.87
CA TRP A 175 -1.00 -3.47 -18.05
C TRP A 175 0.19 -2.95 -17.24
N GLN A 176 0.96 -1.97 -17.76
CA GLN A 176 2.12 -1.39 -17.09
C GLN A 176 1.70 -0.67 -15.79
N VAL A 177 0.67 0.19 -15.86
CA VAL A 177 0.20 0.94 -14.69
C VAL A 177 -0.31 0.03 -13.56
N PRO A 178 -1.23 -0.93 -13.78
CA PRO A 178 -1.66 -1.83 -12.72
C PRO A 178 -0.50 -2.65 -12.13
N LEU A 179 0.43 -3.11 -12.96
CA LEU A 179 1.58 -3.89 -12.50
C LEU A 179 2.53 -3.04 -11.66
N ALA A 180 2.88 -1.84 -12.12
CA ALA A 180 3.74 -0.92 -11.39
C ALA A 180 3.13 -0.49 -10.05
N VAL A 181 1.83 -0.16 -10.03
CA VAL A 181 1.10 0.15 -8.79
C VAL A 181 1.04 -1.07 -7.86
N ALA A 182 0.88 -2.29 -8.41
CA ALA A 182 0.89 -3.51 -7.60
C ALA A 182 2.26 -3.75 -6.94
N VAL A 183 3.36 -3.53 -7.66
CA VAL A 183 4.73 -3.61 -7.13
C VAL A 183 4.92 -2.63 -5.97
N LEU A 184 4.57 -1.35 -6.17
CA LEU A 184 4.64 -0.32 -5.14
C LEU A 184 3.74 -0.66 -3.93
N ALA A 185 2.51 -1.06 -4.19
CA ALA A 185 1.53 -1.37 -3.13
C ALA A 185 1.95 -2.60 -2.32
N ALA A 186 2.50 -3.65 -2.96
CA ALA A 186 2.98 -4.84 -2.26
C ALA A 186 4.16 -4.50 -1.34
N TYR A 187 5.11 -3.74 -1.84
CA TYR A 187 6.27 -3.30 -1.05
C TYR A 187 5.85 -2.47 0.17
N LEU A 188 5.07 -1.41 -0.05
CA LEU A 188 4.65 -0.51 1.02
C LEU A 188 3.70 -1.19 2.03
N ALA A 189 2.83 -2.10 1.56
CA ALA A 189 1.96 -2.86 2.44
C ALA A 189 2.75 -3.81 3.34
N LEU A 190 3.72 -4.55 2.79
CA LEU A 190 4.58 -5.45 3.56
C LEU A 190 5.46 -4.68 4.54
N LEU A 191 6.10 -3.60 4.09
CA LEU A 191 6.93 -2.75 4.95
C LEU A 191 6.11 -2.12 6.08
N GLY A 192 4.97 -1.51 5.74
CA GLY A 192 4.08 -0.87 6.71
C GLY A 192 3.53 -1.86 7.74
N THR A 193 3.11 -3.06 7.30
CA THR A 193 2.62 -4.11 8.22
C THR A 193 3.74 -4.70 9.07
N ALA A 194 4.94 -4.86 8.54
CA ALA A 194 6.12 -5.32 9.27
C ALA A 194 6.49 -4.33 10.39
N VAL A 195 6.62 -3.05 10.07
CA VAL A 195 6.89 -1.99 11.05
C VAL A 195 5.77 -1.90 12.09
N ALA A 196 4.49 -1.94 11.66
CA ALA A 196 3.36 -1.92 12.58
C ALA A 196 3.33 -3.12 13.53
N SER A 197 3.83 -4.28 13.10
CA SER A 197 3.92 -5.48 13.93
C SER A 197 4.92 -5.33 15.09
N LEU A 198 5.89 -4.44 15.00
CA LEU A 198 6.90 -4.20 16.03
C LEU A 198 6.38 -3.29 17.14
N ALA A 199 5.46 -2.38 16.82
CA ALA A 199 4.93 -1.39 17.76
C ALA A 199 3.58 -1.81 18.35
N SER A 200 3.31 -1.38 19.60
CA SER A 200 2.01 -1.56 20.26
C SER A 200 1.10 -0.33 20.15
N ARG A 201 1.68 0.84 19.84
CA ARG A 201 0.95 2.10 19.73
C ARG A 201 0.94 2.56 18.28
N ARG A 202 -0.22 2.95 17.75
CA ARG A 202 -0.40 3.40 16.35
C ARG A 202 0.53 4.55 15.97
N MET A 203 0.64 5.55 16.85
CA MET A 203 1.49 6.73 16.59
C MET A 203 2.97 6.37 16.49
N VAL A 204 3.43 5.46 17.35
CA VAL A 204 4.82 4.97 17.31
C VAL A 204 5.09 4.22 16.02
N ALA A 205 4.17 3.33 15.61
CA ALA A 205 4.30 2.58 14.36
C ALA A 205 4.34 3.52 13.14
N ALA A 206 3.43 4.50 13.09
CA ALA A 206 3.39 5.48 12.01
C ALA A 206 4.67 6.33 11.95
N ALA A 207 5.11 6.83 13.12
CA ALA A 207 6.36 7.60 13.22
C ALA A 207 7.60 6.76 12.84
N SER A 208 7.65 5.49 13.26
CA SER A 208 8.75 4.59 12.89
C SER A 208 8.78 4.29 11.39
N PHE A 209 7.61 4.12 10.77
CA PHE A 209 7.51 3.90 9.32
C PHE A 209 8.00 5.13 8.55
N LEU A 210 7.49 6.32 8.87
CA LEU A 210 7.92 7.56 8.22
C LEU A 210 9.38 7.89 8.53
N GLY A 211 9.82 7.67 9.78
CA GLY A 211 11.21 7.86 10.18
C GLY A 211 12.17 6.95 9.42
N LEU A 212 11.82 5.68 9.22
CA LEU A 212 12.61 4.75 8.41
C LEU A 212 12.78 5.25 6.97
N ILE A 213 11.70 5.73 6.36
CA ILE A 213 11.74 6.27 5.00
C ILE A 213 12.60 7.53 4.95
N LEU A 214 12.35 8.50 5.83
CA LEU A 214 13.08 9.77 5.84
C LEU A 214 14.59 9.58 6.11
N VAL A 215 14.94 8.75 7.09
CA VAL A 215 16.34 8.48 7.43
C VAL A 215 17.05 7.76 6.29
N SER A 216 16.44 6.71 5.72
CA SER A 216 17.06 5.96 4.62
C SER A 216 17.24 6.83 3.37
N SER A 217 16.27 7.68 3.02
CA SER A 217 16.38 8.60 1.88
C SER A 217 17.45 9.68 2.13
N SER A 218 17.52 10.22 3.34
CA SER A 218 18.55 11.21 3.70
C SER A 218 19.96 10.61 3.64
N VAL A 219 20.14 9.40 4.17
CA VAL A 219 21.42 8.68 4.12
C VAL A 219 21.82 8.38 2.66
N SER A 220 20.87 7.90 1.85
CA SER A 220 21.09 7.66 0.43
C SER A 220 21.53 8.94 -0.29
N GLY A 221 20.84 10.05 -0.08
CA GLY A 221 21.17 11.34 -0.70
C GLY A 221 22.58 11.82 -0.35
N VAL A 222 23.01 11.63 0.90
CA VAL A 222 24.38 11.96 1.33
C VAL A 222 25.42 11.04 0.68
N LEU A 223 25.13 9.76 0.53
CA LEU A 223 26.06 8.79 -0.06
C LEU A 223 26.19 8.93 -1.58
N VAL A 224 25.09 9.16 -2.27
CA VAL A 224 25.06 9.31 -3.74
C VAL A 224 25.75 10.60 -4.17
N GLY A 225 25.54 11.72 -3.45
CA GLY A 225 26.03 13.04 -3.83
C GLY A 225 27.56 13.13 -3.95
N PRO A 226 28.36 12.82 -2.90
CA PRO A 226 29.83 12.98 -2.94
C PRO A 226 30.55 11.85 -3.65
N SER A 227 30.11 10.60 -3.51
CA SER A 227 30.81 9.41 -3.97
C SER A 227 30.52 9.02 -5.41
N ARG A 228 29.48 9.58 -6.03
CA ARG A 228 28.93 9.18 -7.35
C ARG A 228 28.67 7.65 -7.47
N GLN A 229 28.51 6.98 -6.34
CA GLN A 229 28.19 5.55 -6.31
C GLN A 229 26.71 5.38 -6.49
N GLY A 230 26.26 5.14 -7.71
CA GLY A 230 24.84 4.96 -8.03
C GLY A 230 24.19 3.83 -7.22
N SER A 231 24.93 2.78 -6.88
CA SER A 231 24.48 1.68 -6.03
C SER A 231 24.07 2.12 -4.60
N ALA A 232 24.61 3.24 -4.09
CA ALA A 232 24.24 3.81 -2.80
C ALA A 232 22.76 4.28 -2.77
N ALA A 233 22.12 4.49 -3.92
CA ALA A 233 20.71 4.78 -4.03
C ALA A 233 19.82 3.64 -3.47
N LEU A 234 20.31 2.41 -3.46
CA LEU A 234 19.59 1.25 -2.89
C LEU A 234 19.50 1.27 -1.35
N VAL A 235 20.21 2.18 -0.67
CA VAL A 235 20.03 2.42 0.76
C VAL A 235 18.70 3.11 1.04
N SER A 236 18.18 3.88 0.10
CA SER A 236 16.85 4.48 0.19
C SER A 236 15.76 3.42 0.02
N VAL A 237 15.09 3.10 1.12
CA VAL A 237 14.03 2.10 1.17
C VAL A 237 12.87 2.47 0.22
N ILE A 238 12.66 3.77 -0.02
CA ILE A 238 11.57 4.24 -0.87
C ILE A 238 11.90 4.19 -2.37
N ASP A 239 13.18 4.28 -2.74
CA ASP A 239 13.59 4.31 -4.15
C ASP A 239 13.64 2.90 -4.75
N ILE A 240 13.85 1.85 -3.92
CA ILE A 240 13.87 0.46 -4.37
C ILE A 240 12.65 0.08 -5.23
N PRO A 241 11.40 0.27 -4.77
CA PRO A 241 10.24 -0.07 -5.59
C PRO A 241 10.06 0.85 -6.80
N LEU A 242 10.62 2.08 -6.78
CA LEU A 242 10.62 2.98 -7.94
C LEU A 242 11.54 2.49 -9.05
N PHE A 243 12.70 1.94 -8.71
CA PHE A 243 13.59 1.30 -9.70
C PHE A 243 12.93 0.06 -10.34
N VAL A 244 12.17 -0.73 -9.56
CA VAL A 244 11.42 -1.87 -10.12
C VAL A 244 10.25 -1.39 -10.99
N ARG A 245 9.60 -0.27 -10.63
CA ARG A 245 8.61 0.39 -11.50
C ARG A 245 9.21 0.76 -12.86
N ASP A 246 10.42 1.35 -12.86
CA ASP A 246 11.10 1.75 -14.09
C ASP A 246 11.35 0.55 -15.02
N LEU A 247 11.70 -0.61 -14.46
CA LEU A 247 11.81 -1.85 -15.24
C LEU A 247 10.49 -2.27 -15.90
N VAL A 248 9.35 -1.99 -15.27
CA VAL A 248 8.03 -2.29 -15.83
C VAL A 248 7.70 -1.37 -17.02
N PHE A 249 8.05 -0.08 -16.94
CA PHE A 249 7.74 0.89 -17.99
C PHE A 249 8.76 0.93 -19.11
N LEU A 250 10.05 0.84 -18.79
CA LEU A 250 11.15 1.06 -19.73
C LEU A 250 11.90 -0.23 -20.11
N GLY A 251 11.72 -1.32 -19.35
CA GLY A 251 12.56 -2.52 -19.47
C GLY A 251 13.98 -2.35 -18.93
N HIS A 252 14.35 -1.15 -18.52
CA HIS A 252 15.64 -0.79 -17.90
C HIS A 252 15.43 0.27 -16.82
N ILE A 253 16.45 0.51 -16.00
CA ILE A 253 16.40 1.62 -15.05
C ILE A 253 16.60 2.94 -15.78
N GLY A 254 15.80 3.95 -15.44
CA GLY A 254 15.89 5.28 -16.04
C GLY A 254 17.31 5.86 -15.91
N VAL A 255 17.85 6.36 -17.01
CA VAL A 255 19.20 6.99 -17.05
C VAL A 255 19.30 8.26 -16.20
N ASP A 256 18.17 8.85 -15.89
CA ASP A 256 17.99 10.02 -15.03
C ASP A 256 18.13 9.66 -13.52
N THR A 257 18.15 8.37 -13.19
CA THR A 257 18.30 7.89 -11.82
C THR A 257 19.75 7.56 -11.48
N PRO A 258 20.16 7.68 -10.19
CA PRO A 258 21.53 7.35 -9.80
C PRO A 258 21.94 5.92 -10.14
N LEU A 259 21.00 4.99 -10.13
CA LEU A 259 21.25 3.56 -10.42
C LEU A 259 21.33 3.26 -11.93
N GLY A 260 20.85 4.18 -12.80
CA GLY A 260 20.82 3.99 -14.24
C GLY A 260 22.21 3.87 -14.90
N GLY A 261 23.24 4.45 -14.26
CA GLY A 261 24.64 4.33 -14.71
C GLY A 261 25.39 3.09 -14.20
N VAL A 262 24.74 2.20 -13.44
CA VAL A 262 25.36 1.01 -12.83
C VAL A 262 25.09 -0.22 -13.68
N GLU A 263 26.14 -0.91 -14.13
CA GLU A 263 26.00 -2.20 -14.83
C GLU A 263 25.25 -3.21 -13.92
N GLY A 264 24.21 -3.84 -14.45
CA GLY A 264 23.37 -4.76 -13.68
C GLY A 264 22.46 -4.08 -12.64
N GLY A 265 22.28 -2.75 -12.67
CA GLY A 265 21.45 -2.00 -11.73
C GLY A 265 20.02 -2.54 -11.62
N GLY A 266 19.43 -3.02 -12.72
CA GLY A 266 18.10 -3.63 -12.73
C GLY A 266 18.03 -4.91 -11.89
N VAL A 267 19.03 -5.78 -12.01
CA VAL A 267 19.11 -7.02 -11.22
C VAL A 267 19.30 -6.69 -9.74
N LEU A 268 20.14 -5.71 -9.42
CA LEU A 268 20.35 -5.24 -8.05
C LEU A 268 19.05 -4.67 -7.45
N ALA A 269 18.31 -3.87 -8.20
CA ALA A 269 17.04 -3.31 -7.73
C ALA A 269 16.02 -4.41 -7.41
N VAL A 270 15.85 -5.40 -8.30
CA VAL A 270 14.95 -6.54 -8.07
C VAL A 270 15.43 -7.38 -6.88
N ALA A 271 16.72 -7.66 -6.77
CA ALA A 271 17.29 -8.41 -5.66
C ALA A 271 17.04 -7.70 -4.31
N CYS A 272 17.28 -6.38 -4.24
CA CYS A 272 16.98 -5.58 -3.04
C CYS A 272 15.47 -5.55 -2.72
N TYR A 273 14.63 -5.41 -3.73
CA TYR A 273 13.18 -5.47 -3.55
C TYR A 273 12.75 -6.81 -2.93
N LEU A 274 13.23 -7.93 -3.48
CA LEU A 274 12.93 -9.26 -2.97
C LEU A 274 13.53 -9.50 -1.58
N ALA A 275 14.73 -8.99 -1.30
CA ALA A 275 15.35 -9.09 0.00
C ALA A 275 14.56 -8.35 1.07
N VAL A 276 14.15 -7.10 0.82
CA VAL A 276 13.37 -6.31 1.78
C VAL A 276 11.97 -6.90 1.98
N THR A 277 11.27 -7.25 0.89
CA THR A 277 9.93 -7.87 1.01
C THR A 277 9.99 -9.23 1.68
N GLY A 278 10.99 -10.05 1.35
CA GLY A 278 11.25 -11.34 2.00
C GLY A 278 11.56 -11.20 3.48
N ALA A 279 12.40 -10.22 3.86
CA ALA A 279 12.69 -9.92 5.26
C ALA A 279 11.44 -9.47 6.02
N CYS A 280 10.58 -8.64 5.42
CA CYS A 280 9.31 -8.23 6.00
C CYS A 280 8.38 -9.44 6.23
N VAL A 281 8.25 -10.33 5.24
CA VAL A 281 7.43 -11.54 5.35
C VAL A 281 7.99 -12.47 6.43
N ALA A 282 9.31 -12.71 6.44
CA ALA A 282 9.96 -13.55 7.45
C ALA A 282 9.75 -13.01 8.86
N LEU A 283 9.89 -11.70 9.05
CA LEU A 283 9.65 -11.02 10.33
C LEU A 283 8.18 -11.19 10.78
N LEU A 284 7.23 -10.98 9.87
CA LEU A 284 5.81 -11.16 10.17
C LEU A 284 5.50 -12.62 10.54
N LEU A 285 5.98 -13.58 9.77
CA LEU A 285 5.77 -15.01 10.04
C LEU A 285 6.41 -15.44 11.36
N ALA A 286 7.65 -15.05 11.62
CA ALA A 286 8.34 -15.37 12.88
C ALA A 286 7.56 -14.82 14.09
N ARG A 287 7.05 -13.59 13.96
CA ARG A 287 6.35 -12.93 15.07
C ARG A 287 4.99 -13.54 15.37
N TYR A 288 4.24 -13.95 14.36
CA TYR A 288 2.88 -14.47 14.55
C TYR A 288 2.83 -15.98 14.74
N ARG A 289 3.85 -16.74 14.30
CA ARG A 289 4.02 -18.15 14.72
C ARG A 289 4.20 -18.30 16.24
N TRP A 290 4.92 -17.36 16.84
CA TRP A 290 5.13 -17.36 18.29
C TRP A 290 3.85 -17.03 19.08
N ALA A 291 2.87 -16.38 18.48
CA ALA A 291 1.60 -16.04 19.08
C ALA A 291 0.57 -17.20 19.01
N GLU A 292 0.89 -18.28 18.28
CA GLU A 292 0.09 -19.52 18.21
C GLU A 292 0.39 -20.47 19.38
N GLN A 293 1.55 -20.34 20.02
CA GLN A 293 1.98 -21.13 21.18
C GLN A 293 1.50 -20.48 22.49
#